data_641f0a2b70b9a380b04fae3bec09640d
#
_entry.id   641f0a2b70b9a380b04fae3bec09640d
#
_cell.length_a   1.000
_cell.length_b   1.000
_cell.length_c   1.000
_cell.angle_alpha   90.00
_cell.angle_beta   90.00
_cell.angle_gamma   90.00
#
_symmetry.space_group_name_H-M   'P 1'
#
loop_
_entity.id
_entity.type
_entity.pdbx_description
1 polymer ?
#
loop_
_entity_poly.entity_id
_entity_poly.type
_entity_poly.pdbx_seq_one_letter_code
_entity_poly.pdbx_strand_id
1 'polypeptide(L)'
;MAAPSCKNCLTGYMKTEKPTGTVSTIHGLETYVATPPNAPQGLIVMIPDIFGWETNNSRLLADSLSQDGDYLVYLPDFMNGTAPPPGTMELMDSLLGPSPSLATTIFYKPIWAVQFASAAIPFMARNRDAVVRPRIYDFHRAVRSDAATAHLGLGSAGYCWGGKYTIHLCQEEGMVDAGFAAHPSKMAFPEDWEKVCRPLSVAIGDVDMVIGIEDVRKIEGLMAGRKDVESEVRVYEGAKHGFAVRADPRDEGQTRSAVESQRQSLEWFGRFVAGKGGKK
;
A
#
# COMPACT_ATOMS: atom_id res chain seq x y z
N MET A 1 5.21 25.29 23.15
CA MET A 1 6.51 24.88 22.57
C MET A 1 6.18 24.22 21.25
N ALA A 2 6.65 24.77 20.13
CA ALA A 2 6.45 24.17 18.82
C ALA A 2 7.20 22.83 18.77
N ALA A 3 6.52 21.76 18.35
CA ALA A 3 7.14 20.46 18.13
C ALA A 3 8.30 20.62 17.12
N PRO A 4 9.45 19.96 17.32
CA PRO A 4 10.54 20.04 16.36
C PRO A 4 10.07 19.52 15.01
N SER A 5 10.20 20.32 13.96
CA SER A 5 9.88 19.92 12.59
C SER A 5 10.70 18.68 12.23
N CYS A 6 10.00 17.56 12.04
CA CYS A 6 10.63 16.29 11.69
C CYS A 6 11.32 16.41 10.32
N LYS A 7 12.64 16.30 10.29
CA LYS A 7 13.49 16.52 9.10
C LYS A 7 13.28 15.50 7.96
N ASN A 8 12.52 14.41 8.16
CA ASN A 8 12.46 13.28 7.22
C ASN A 8 11.03 12.70 7.04
N CYS A 9 10.01 13.54 6.92
CA CYS A 9 8.62 13.04 6.86
C CYS A 9 8.20 12.33 5.57
N LEU A 10 8.98 12.45 4.49
CA LEU A 10 8.71 11.81 3.20
C LEU A 10 9.84 10.88 2.73
N THR A 11 10.95 10.84 3.46
CA THR A 11 12.10 10.01 3.11
C THR A 11 11.76 8.54 3.32
N GLY A 12 12.13 7.72 2.34
CA GLY A 12 12.02 6.26 2.43
C GLY A 12 13.39 5.61 2.29
N TYR A 13 13.56 4.46 2.92
CA TYR A 13 14.74 3.62 2.76
C TYR A 13 14.50 2.55 1.70
N MET A 14 15.45 2.39 0.77
CA MET A 14 15.43 1.31 -0.22
C MET A 14 16.25 0.14 0.29
N LYS A 15 15.58 -1.00 0.50
CA LYS A 15 16.21 -2.26 0.91
C LYS A 15 17.09 -2.81 -0.21
N THR A 16 18.18 -3.44 0.16
CA THR A 16 19.18 -3.98 -0.78
C THR A 16 19.16 -5.50 -0.88
N GLU A 17 18.39 -6.17 -0.03
CA GLU A 17 18.21 -7.62 -0.06
C GLU A 17 17.60 -8.06 -1.39
N LYS A 18 17.91 -9.27 -1.82
CA LYS A 18 17.40 -9.79 -3.10
C LYS A 18 16.05 -10.45 -2.88
N PRO A 19 15.00 -10.01 -3.60
CA PRO A 19 13.72 -10.69 -3.61
C PRO A 19 13.82 -12.14 -4.12
N THR A 20 12.98 -13.02 -3.59
CA THR A 20 13.04 -14.49 -3.83
C THR A 20 11.96 -15.00 -4.78
N GLY A 21 10.89 -14.23 -5.00
CA GLY A 21 9.83 -14.58 -5.93
C GLY A 21 10.23 -14.47 -7.40
N THR A 22 9.30 -14.75 -8.29
CA THR A 22 9.49 -14.77 -9.74
C THR A 22 8.58 -13.78 -10.44
N VAL A 23 8.94 -13.36 -11.65
CA VAL A 23 8.08 -12.53 -12.50
C VAL A 23 7.41 -13.41 -13.56
N SER A 24 6.09 -13.24 -13.70
CA SER A 24 5.28 -13.95 -14.69
C SER A 24 4.17 -13.03 -15.21
N THR A 25 3.61 -13.34 -16.36
CA THR A 25 2.40 -12.66 -16.84
C THR A 25 1.17 -13.35 -16.27
N ILE A 26 0.40 -12.66 -15.42
CA ILE A 26 -0.84 -13.15 -14.82
C ILE A 26 -1.98 -12.25 -15.31
N HIS A 27 -2.98 -12.84 -15.95
CA HIS A 27 -4.15 -12.13 -16.50
C HIS A 27 -3.78 -10.87 -17.30
N GLY A 28 -2.69 -10.98 -18.10
CA GLY A 28 -2.25 -9.91 -19.00
C GLY A 28 -1.38 -8.81 -18.34
N LEU A 29 -1.07 -8.93 -17.05
CA LEU A 29 -0.15 -8.01 -16.36
C LEU A 29 1.15 -8.72 -15.96
N GLU A 30 2.28 -8.05 -16.12
CA GLU A 30 3.51 -8.46 -15.47
C GLU A 30 3.29 -8.46 -13.96
N THR A 31 3.62 -9.55 -13.31
CA THR A 31 3.28 -9.78 -11.90
C THR A 31 4.47 -10.44 -11.22
N TYR A 32 4.91 -9.83 -10.11
CA TYR A 32 5.80 -10.54 -9.20
C TYR A 32 4.97 -11.52 -8.37
N VAL A 33 5.40 -12.78 -8.37
CA VAL A 33 4.74 -13.90 -7.69
C VAL A 33 5.64 -14.38 -6.56
N ALA A 34 5.19 -14.22 -5.33
CA ALA A 34 5.81 -14.84 -4.17
C ALA A 34 5.01 -16.08 -3.77
N THR A 35 5.68 -17.22 -3.80
CA THR A 35 5.09 -18.53 -3.50
C THR A 35 5.49 -18.96 -2.10
N PRO A 36 4.54 -19.34 -1.23
CA PRO A 36 4.84 -19.77 0.12
C PRO A 36 5.57 -21.12 0.15
N PRO A 37 6.29 -21.42 1.24
CA PRO A 37 6.97 -22.71 1.41
C PRO A 37 5.99 -23.89 1.59
N ASN A 38 4.78 -23.62 2.09
CA ASN A 38 3.73 -24.61 2.32
C ASN A 38 2.57 -24.41 1.34
N ALA A 39 1.54 -25.26 1.43
CA ALA A 39 0.32 -25.08 0.66
C ALA A 39 -0.33 -23.74 1.02
N PRO A 40 -0.70 -22.91 0.01
CA PRO A 40 -1.23 -21.56 0.28
C PRO A 40 -2.55 -21.61 1.05
N GLN A 41 -2.64 -20.86 2.15
CA GLN A 41 -3.87 -20.68 2.92
C GLN A 41 -4.88 -19.75 2.25
N GLY A 42 -4.41 -18.92 1.32
CA GLY A 42 -5.18 -17.94 0.57
C GLY A 42 -4.30 -17.24 -0.45
N LEU A 43 -4.89 -16.34 -1.20
CA LEU A 43 -4.20 -15.50 -2.18
C LEU A 43 -4.34 -14.04 -1.79
N ILE A 44 -3.22 -13.32 -1.80
CA ILE A 44 -3.19 -11.87 -1.56
C ILE A 44 -2.78 -11.17 -2.87
N VAL A 45 -3.62 -10.28 -3.37
CA VAL A 45 -3.22 -9.33 -4.41
C VAL A 45 -2.71 -8.07 -3.72
N MET A 46 -1.42 -7.82 -3.89
CA MET A 46 -0.75 -6.64 -3.33
C MET A 46 -0.78 -5.49 -4.33
N ILE A 47 -1.20 -4.31 -3.88
CA ILE A 47 -1.22 -3.09 -4.68
C ILE A 47 -0.16 -2.15 -4.11
N PRO A 48 0.93 -1.87 -4.86
CA PRO A 48 2.07 -1.11 -4.35
C PRO A 48 1.76 0.36 -4.13
N ASP A 49 2.72 1.08 -3.57
CA ASP A 49 2.72 2.54 -3.55
C ASP A 49 3.03 3.14 -4.95
N ILE A 50 3.13 4.47 -5.02
CA ILE A 50 3.38 5.18 -6.28
C ILE A 50 4.70 4.81 -6.97
N PHE A 51 5.66 4.21 -6.25
CA PHE A 51 6.95 3.81 -6.83
C PHE A 51 6.90 2.46 -7.55
N GLY A 52 5.76 1.78 -7.48
CA GLY A 52 5.44 0.62 -8.31
C GLY A 52 5.94 -0.73 -7.76
N TRP A 53 5.66 -1.74 -8.54
CA TRP A 53 5.87 -3.16 -8.21
C TRP A 53 7.33 -3.63 -8.35
N GLU A 54 8.15 -2.87 -9.10
CA GLU A 54 9.55 -3.26 -9.35
C GLU A 54 10.50 -2.92 -8.20
N THR A 55 10.05 -2.10 -7.23
CA THR A 55 10.91 -1.72 -6.10
C THR A 55 11.22 -2.92 -5.23
N ASN A 56 12.47 -3.03 -4.77
CA ASN A 56 12.87 -4.10 -3.85
C ASN A 56 11.98 -4.15 -2.61
N ASN A 57 11.59 -3.01 -2.08
CA ASN A 57 10.76 -2.93 -0.89
C ASN A 57 9.40 -3.61 -1.08
N SER A 58 8.72 -3.33 -2.21
CA SER A 58 7.44 -3.95 -2.52
C SER A 58 7.56 -5.46 -2.72
N ARG A 59 8.62 -5.90 -3.42
CA ARG A 59 8.88 -7.33 -3.65
C ARG A 59 9.25 -8.08 -2.37
N LEU A 60 10.11 -7.51 -1.53
CA LEU A 60 10.48 -8.11 -0.24
C LEU A 60 9.29 -8.16 0.73
N LEU A 61 8.40 -7.18 0.66
CA LEU A 61 7.17 -7.21 1.45
C LEU A 61 6.22 -8.30 0.95
N ALA A 62 6.12 -8.52 -0.37
CA ALA A 62 5.37 -9.63 -0.93
C ALA A 62 5.96 -10.99 -0.51
N ASP A 63 7.29 -11.13 -0.55
CA ASP A 63 7.99 -12.33 -0.07
C ASP A 63 7.68 -12.60 1.41
N SER A 64 7.73 -11.57 2.24
CA SER A 64 7.48 -11.69 3.67
C SER A 64 6.03 -12.08 3.97
N LEU A 65 5.04 -11.48 3.29
CA LEU A 65 3.63 -11.89 3.41
C LEU A 65 3.44 -13.34 3.00
N SER A 66 4.18 -13.79 1.98
CA SER A 66 4.11 -15.17 1.50
C SER A 66 4.74 -16.14 2.50
N GLN A 67 5.95 -15.84 2.98
CA GLN A 67 6.71 -16.72 3.86
C GLN A 67 6.15 -16.81 5.27
N ASP A 68 5.73 -15.66 5.84
CA ASP A 68 5.28 -15.57 7.23
C ASP A 68 3.81 -15.99 7.41
N GLY A 69 3.02 -15.93 6.32
CA GLY A 69 1.58 -16.19 6.37
C GLY A 69 1.11 -17.34 5.48
N ASP A 70 2.00 -18.05 4.81
CA ASP A 70 1.65 -19.09 3.84
C ASP A 70 0.62 -18.62 2.80
N TYR A 71 0.76 -17.38 2.28
CA TYR A 71 -0.08 -16.85 1.21
C TYR A 71 0.61 -16.93 -0.15
N LEU A 72 -0.13 -17.29 -1.19
CA LEU A 72 0.28 -16.98 -2.55
C LEU A 72 0.10 -15.46 -2.74
N VAL A 73 1.17 -14.74 -3.09
CA VAL A 73 1.11 -13.28 -3.23
C VAL A 73 1.37 -12.88 -4.68
N TYR A 74 0.44 -12.14 -5.25
CA TYR A 74 0.57 -11.49 -6.54
C TYR A 74 0.77 -9.99 -6.36
N LEU A 75 1.83 -9.46 -6.94
CA LEU A 75 2.12 -8.02 -6.98
C LEU A 75 2.18 -7.58 -8.46
N PRO A 76 1.02 -7.25 -9.06
CA PRO A 76 0.92 -6.91 -10.48
C PRO A 76 1.39 -5.49 -10.80
N ASP A 77 1.84 -5.28 -12.03
CA ASP A 77 2.07 -3.95 -12.60
C ASP A 77 0.74 -3.26 -12.97
N PHE A 78 0.05 -2.75 -11.96
CA PHE A 78 -1.16 -1.98 -12.20
C PHE A 78 -0.92 -0.63 -12.87
N MET A 79 0.33 -0.16 -12.90
CA MET A 79 0.74 1.08 -13.57
C MET A 79 1.13 0.86 -15.02
N ASN A 80 1.27 -0.39 -15.47
CA ASN A 80 1.58 -0.77 -16.85
C ASN A 80 2.85 -0.07 -17.38
N GLY A 81 3.94 -0.20 -16.65
CA GLY A 81 5.24 0.39 -16.99
C GLY A 81 5.32 1.91 -16.84
N THR A 82 4.35 2.54 -16.18
CA THR A 82 4.32 4.01 -16.03
C THR A 82 4.60 4.48 -14.60
N ALA A 83 5.16 3.62 -13.75
CA ALA A 83 5.68 4.03 -12.44
C ALA A 83 6.71 5.16 -12.59
N PRO A 84 6.84 6.06 -11.62
CA PRO A 84 7.87 7.08 -11.66
C PRO A 84 9.27 6.46 -11.78
N PRO A 85 10.18 7.09 -12.53
CA PRO A 85 11.53 6.56 -12.69
C PRO A 85 12.28 6.47 -11.36
N PRO A 86 13.27 5.56 -11.25
CA PRO A 86 14.19 5.53 -10.11
C PRO A 86 14.76 6.91 -9.80
N GLY A 87 14.96 7.22 -8.53
CA GLY A 87 15.44 8.54 -8.10
C GLY A 87 14.33 9.58 -7.86
N THR A 88 13.08 9.31 -8.25
CA THR A 88 11.95 10.23 -7.99
C THR A 88 11.69 10.37 -6.48
N MET A 89 11.95 9.34 -5.70
CA MET A 89 11.82 9.37 -4.24
C MET A 89 12.84 10.31 -3.62
N GLU A 90 14.12 10.18 -3.97
CA GLU A 90 15.20 11.04 -3.51
C GLU A 90 14.99 12.49 -3.95
N LEU A 91 14.42 12.68 -5.14
CA LEU A 91 14.08 13.99 -5.65
C LEU A 91 12.94 14.63 -4.84
N MET A 92 11.93 13.87 -4.50
CA MET A 92 10.83 14.29 -3.63
C MET A 92 11.36 14.67 -2.23
N ASP A 93 12.26 13.87 -1.68
CA ASP A 93 12.92 14.13 -0.41
C ASP A 93 13.73 15.43 -0.43
N SER A 94 14.51 15.63 -1.49
CA SER A 94 15.30 16.83 -1.68
C SER A 94 14.43 18.09 -1.81
N LEU A 95 13.29 17.97 -2.49
CA LEU A 95 12.34 19.06 -2.70
C LEU A 95 11.61 19.45 -1.41
N LEU A 96 11.09 18.46 -0.69
CA LEU A 96 10.23 18.66 0.47
C LEU A 96 11.00 18.73 1.79
N GLY A 97 12.23 18.22 1.81
CA GLY A 97 13.11 18.27 2.96
C GLY A 97 13.60 19.69 3.31
N PRO A 98 14.21 19.86 4.48
CA PRO A 98 14.78 21.14 4.89
C PRO A 98 15.94 21.54 3.99
N SER A 99 16.00 22.83 3.65
CA SER A 99 17.08 23.35 2.83
C SER A 99 18.36 23.56 3.68
N PRO A 100 19.49 22.98 3.30
CA PRO A 100 20.74 23.17 4.01
C PRO A 100 21.29 24.62 3.89
N SER A 101 20.86 25.37 2.87
CA SER A 101 21.27 26.76 2.64
C SER A 101 20.23 27.56 1.87
N LEU A 102 20.36 28.90 1.92
CA LEU A 102 19.55 29.82 1.12
C LEU A 102 19.75 29.58 -0.38
N ALA A 103 20.98 29.29 -0.80
CA ALA A 103 21.29 28.94 -2.19
C ALA A 103 20.53 27.68 -2.64
N THR A 104 20.43 26.68 -1.79
CA THR A 104 19.63 25.47 -2.07
C THR A 104 18.16 25.84 -2.32
N THR A 105 17.59 26.69 -1.48
CA THR A 105 16.18 27.12 -1.63
C THR A 105 15.93 27.88 -2.92
N ILE A 106 16.84 28.80 -3.28
CA ILE A 106 16.65 29.71 -4.43
C ILE A 106 16.97 29.05 -5.76
N PHE A 107 18.06 28.26 -5.82
CA PHE A 107 18.56 27.73 -7.09
C PHE A 107 18.24 26.26 -7.33
N TYR A 108 18.35 25.41 -6.32
CA TYR A 108 18.18 23.96 -6.51
C TYR A 108 16.75 23.49 -6.36
N LYS A 109 15.99 23.97 -5.37
CA LYS A 109 14.60 23.54 -5.21
C LYS A 109 13.70 23.82 -6.41
N PRO A 110 13.79 24.96 -7.12
CA PRO A 110 13.04 25.15 -8.37
C PRO A 110 13.39 24.14 -9.45
N ILE A 111 14.67 23.77 -9.58
CA ILE A 111 15.11 22.74 -10.54
C ILE A 111 14.52 21.39 -10.16
N TRP A 112 14.63 21.01 -8.89
CA TRP A 112 14.03 19.76 -8.38
C TRP A 112 12.51 19.73 -8.53
N ALA A 113 11.84 20.87 -8.36
CA ALA A 113 10.40 20.97 -8.58
C ALA A 113 10.01 20.70 -10.04
N VAL A 114 10.77 21.23 -11.00
CA VAL A 114 10.55 20.96 -12.43
C VAL A 114 10.82 19.49 -12.75
N GLN A 115 11.92 18.94 -12.25
CA GLN A 115 12.25 17.52 -12.44
C GLN A 115 11.17 16.61 -11.83
N PHE A 116 10.72 16.90 -10.61
CA PHE A 116 9.64 16.15 -9.96
C PHE A 116 8.34 16.26 -10.75
N ALA A 117 7.96 17.46 -11.19
CA ALA A 117 6.77 17.68 -11.99
C ALA A 117 6.83 16.93 -13.33
N SER A 118 8.00 16.84 -13.96
CA SER A 118 8.21 16.10 -15.21
C SER A 118 7.97 14.59 -15.07
N ALA A 119 8.16 14.03 -13.87
CA ALA A 119 7.84 12.64 -13.54
C ALA A 119 6.39 12.48 -13.03
N ALA A 120 5.95 13.37 -12.14
CA ALA A 120 4.66 13.28 -11.46
C ALA A 120 3.47 13.56 -12.38
N ILE A 121 3.56 14.56 -13.27
CA ILE A 121 2.45 14.93 -14.17
C ILE A 121 2.10 13.79 -15.15
N PRO A 122 3.05 13.19 -15.88
CA PRO A 122 2.77 12.03 -16.74
C PRO A 122 2.24 10.83 -15.96
N PHE A 123 2.80 10.58 -14.76
CA PHE A 123 2.32 9.52 -13.87
C PHE A 123 0.84 9.75 -13.50
N MET A 124 0.48 10.92 -13.02
CA MET A 124 -0.90 11.25 -12.65
C MET A 124 -1.87 11.14 -13.84
N ALA A 125 -1.46 11.59 -15.02
CA ALA A 125 -2.29 11.54 -16.21
C ALA A 125 -2.54 10.11 -16.68
N ARG A 126 -1.51 9.24 -16.66
CA ARG A 126 -1.59 7.84 -17.10
C ARG A 126 -2.25 6.94 -16.06
N ASN A 127 -2.08 7.26 -14.77
CA ASN A 127 -2.60 6.47 -13.65
C ASN A 127 -3.82 7.12 -12.97
N ARG A 128 -4.58 7.95 -13.72
CA ARG A 128 -5.84 8.50 -13.21
C ARG A 128 -6.84 7.38 -12.91
N ASP A 129 -7.72 7.62 -11.97
CA ASP A 129 -8.67 6.65 -11.44
C ASP A 129 -9.48 5.93 -12.54
N ALA A 130 -9.94 6.67 -13.54
CA ALA A 130 -10.68 6.13 -14.68
C ALA A 130 -9.89 5.09 -15.54
N VAL A 131 -8.57 5.05 -15.42
CA VAL A 131 -7.70 4.10 -16.16
C VAL A 131 -7.30 2.94 -15.27
N VAL A 132 -6.91 3.22 -14.03
CA VAL A 132 -6.33 2.20 -13.13
C VAL A 132 -7.39 1.39 -12.42
N ARG A 133 -8.47 2.01 -11.95
CA ARG A 133 -9.53 1.31 -11.23
C ARG A 133 -10.11 0.13 -12.03
N PRO A 134 -10.51 0.28 -13.30
CA PRO A 134 -10.96 -0.87 -14.12
C PRO A 134 -9.92 -1.99 -14.19
N ARG A 135 -8.63 -1.66 -14.41
CA ARG A 135 -7.55 -2.66 -14.49
C ARG A 135 -7.39 -3.45 -13.19
N ILE A 136 -7.43 -2.77 -12.04
CA ILE A 136 -7.36 -3.43 -10.73
C ILE A 136 -8.58 -4.33 -10.53
N TYR A 137 -9.77 -3.85 -10.84
CA TYR A 137 -11.01 -4.59 -10.67
C TYR A 137 -11.07 -5.82 -11.59
N ASP A 138 -10.68 -5.66 -12.86
CA ASP A 138 -10.68 -6.76 -13.84
C ASP A 138 -9.66 -7.84 -13.44
N PHE A 139 -8.48 -7.44 -12.93
CA PHE A 139 -7.50 -8.39 -12.41
C PHE A 139 -8.05 -9.19 -11.22
N HIS A 140 -8.70 -8.54 -10.24
CA HIS A 140 -9.29 -9.23 -9.09
C HIS A 140 -10.42 -10.17 -9.51
N ARG A 141 -11.28 -9.77 -10.46
CA ARG A 141 -12.31 -10.65 -11.03
C ARG A 141 -11.70 -11.85 -11.74
N ALA A 142 -10.65 -11.64 -12.52
CA ALA A 142 -9.95 -12.70 -13.23
C ALA A 142 -9.34 -13.72 -12.26
N VAL A 143 -8.62 -13.24 -11.23
CA VAL A 143 -8.05 -14.09 -10.16
C VAL A 143 -9.16 -14.88 -9.44
N ARG A 144 -10.29 -14.25 -9.15
CA ARG A 144 -11.44 -14.90 -8.48
C ARG A 144 -12.07 -15.99 -9.32
N SER A 145 -11.99 -15.87 -10.65
CA SER A 145 -12.59 -16.80 -11.62
C SER A 145 -11.61 -17.84 -12.15
N ASP A 146 -10.31 -17.69 -11.90
CA ASP A 146 -9.28 -18.59 -12.38
C ASP A 146 -9.36 -19.95 -11.64
N ALA A 147 -9.47 -21.04 -12.38
CA ALA A 147 -9.55 -22.40 -11.83
C ALA A 147 -8.36 -22.74 -10.91
N ALA A 148 -7.18 -22.16 -11.16
CA ALA A 148 -6.00 -22.38 -10.34
C ALA A 148 -6.09 -21.70 -8.96
N THR A 149 -6.84 -20.61 -8.83
CA THR A 149 -6.89 -19.77 -7.62
C THR A 149 -8.28 -19.60 -7.00
N ALA A 150 -9.34 -19.91 -7.73
CA ALA A 150 -10.74 -19.74 -7.27
C ALA A 150 -11.08 -20.51 -5.99
N HIS A 151 -10.30 -21.54 -5.66
CA HIS A 151 -10.45 -22.32 -4.44
C HIS A 151 -9.80 -21.65 -3.22
N LEU A 152 -9.05 -20.56 -3.40
CA LEU A 152 -8.40 -19.80 -2.33
C LEU A 152 -9.27 -18.60 -1.92
N GLY A 153 -9.24 -18.26 -0.65
CA GLY A 153 -9.73 -16.95 -0.21
C GLY A 153 -8.88 -15.84 -0.82
N LEU A 154 -9.50 -14.71 -1.18
CA LEU A 154 -8.84 -13.60 -1.86
C LEU A 154 -8.77 -12.35 -0.98
N GLY A 155 -7.56 -11.96 -0.58
CA GLY A 155 -7.28 -10.69 0.09
C GLY A 155 -6.69 -9.64 -0.86
N SER A 156 -6.84 -8.36 -0.48
CA SER A 156 -6.11 -7.26 -1.10
C SER A 156 -5.26 -6.54 -0.05
N ALA A 157 -3.96 -6.36 -0.30
CA ALA A 157 -3.04 -5.60 0.54
C ALA A 157 -2.56 -4.36 -0.21
N GLY A 158 -3.00 -3.17 0.20
CA GLY A 158 -2.67 -1.92 -0.48
C GLY A 158 -1.85 -0.96 0.36
N TYR A 159 -0.89 -0.30 -0.27
CA TYR A 159 0.04 0.62 0.37
C TYR A 159 0.01 1.99 -0.32
N CYS A 160 -0.15 3.07 0.45
CA CYS A 160 -0.21 4.44 -0.08
C CYS A 160 -1.28 4.56 -1.17
N TRP A 161 -0.87 4.82 -2.41
CA TRP A 161 -1.73 4.83 -3.59
C TRP A 161 -2.55 3.53 -3.73
N GLY A 162 -1.93 2.38 -3.52
CA GLY A 162 -2.59 1.07 -3.52
C GLY A 162 -3.60 0.90 -2.39
N GLY A 163 -3.36 1.53 -1.24
CA GLY A 163 -4.27 1.49 -0.09
C GLY A 163 -5.65 2.05 -0.42
N LYS A 164 -5.71 3.14 -1.19
CA LYS A 164 -6.97 3.69 -1.71
C LYS A 164 -7.77 2.64 -2.49
N TYR A 165 -7.11 1.93 -3.40
CA TYR A 165 -7.80 0.93 -4.23
C TYR A 165 -8.22 -0.31 -3.44
N THR A 166 -7.45 -0.72 -2.46
CA THR A 166 -7.87 -1.79 -1.53
C THR A 166 -9.14 -1.41 -0.78
N ILE A 167 -9.24 -0.18 -0.29
CA ILE A 167 -10.47 0.30 0.36
C ILE A 167 -11.64 0.30 -0.64
N HIS A 168 -11.42 0.76 -1.90
CA HIS A 168 -12.46 0.70 -2.93
C HIS A 168 -12.87 -0.74 -3.30
N LEU A 169 -11.95 -1.70 -3.30
CA LEU A 169 -12.30 -3.12 -3.48
C LEU A 169 -13.19 -3.65 -2.34
N CYS A 170 -12.97 -3.16 -1.13
CA CYS A 170 -13.81 -3.49 0.03
C CYS A 170 -15.19 -2.81 0.02
N GLN A 171 -15.47 -1.93 -0.93
CA GLN A 171 -16.80 -1.34 -1.16
C GLN A 171 -17.68 -2.20 -2.07
N GLU A 172 -17.14 -3.25 -2.68
CA GLU A 172 -17.80 -4.06 -3.70
C GLU A 172 -17.94 -5.51 -3.24
N GLU A 173 -19.18 -6.02 -3.24
CA GLU A 173 -19.44 -7.41 -2.92
C GLU A 173 -18.74 -8.35 -3.92
N GLY A 174 -18.15 -9.43 -3.40
CA GLY A 174 -17.52 -10.47 -4.23
C GLY A 174 -16.15 -10.12 -4.81
N MET A 175 -15.62 -8.91 -4.62
CA MET A 175 -14.30 -8.53 -5.13
C MET A 175 -13.18 -9.13 -4.29
N VAL A 176 -13.24 -8.98 -2.98
CA VAL A 176 -12.27 -9.53 -2.02
C VAL A 176 -12.99 -10.10 -0.80
N ASP A 177 -12.33 -11.00 -0.07
CA ASP A 177 -12.84 -11.50 1.21
C ASP A 177 -12.45 -10.58 2.36
N ALA A 178 -11.30 -9.90 2.24
CA ALA A 178 -10.85 -8.86 3.16
C ALA A 178 -9.81 -7.94 2.51
N GLY A 179 -9.69 -6.72 3.04
CA GLY A 179 -8.64 -5.77 2.67
C GLY A 179 -7.76 -5.38 3.85
N PHE A 180 -6.50 -5.10 3.55
CA PHE A 180 -5.57 -4.42 4.43
C PHE A 180 -5.00 -3.19 3.72
N ALA A 181 -5.12 -2.01 4.31
CA ALA A 181 -4.62 -0.76 3.74
C ALA A 181 -3.65 -0.07 4.71
N ALA A 182 -2.39 0.08 4.32
CA ALA A 182 -1.42 0.83 5.10
C ALA A 182 -1.20 2.23 4.53
N HIS A 183 -1.20 3.25 5.41
CA HIS A 183 -1.01 4.67 5.06
C HIS A 183 -1.67 5.05 3.72
N PRO A 184 -2.99 4.83 3.56
CA PRO A 184 -3.66 5.01 2.27
C PRO A 184 -3.58 6.46 1.79
N SER A 185 -3.67 6.69 0.47
CA SER A 185 -3.85 8.02 -0.09
C SER A 185 -5.15 8.64 0.38
N LYS A 186 -5.21 9.98 0.39
CA LYS A 186 -6.41 10.72 0.81
C LYS A 186 -7.63 10.31 -0.02
N MET A 187 -8.72 10.06 0.69
CA MET A 187 -10.03 9.68 0.16
C MET A 187 -11.11 10.65 0.64
N ALA A 188 -12.27 10.63 0.02
CA ALA A 188 -13.40 11.41 0.48
C ALA A 188 -13.91 10.89 1.84
N PHE A 189 -14.16 11.80 2.75
CA PHE A 189 -14.72 11.51 4.05
C PHE A 189 -16.05 12.24 4.24
N PRO A 190 -17.11 11.57 4.67
CA PRO A 190 -17.17 10.14 5.08
C PRO A 190 -17.46 9.17 3.92
N GLU A 191 -17.73 9.63 2.71
CA GLU A 191 -18.40 8.93 1.61
C GLU A 191 -17.70 7.63 1.19
N ASP A 192 -16.37 7.62 1.14
CA ASP A 192 -15.62 6.42 0.73
C ASP A 192 -15.57 5.38 1.85
N TRP A 193 -15.63 5.80 3.10
CA TRP A 193 -15.57 4.91 4.27
C TRP A 193 -16.91 4.28 4.62
N GLU A 194 -18.00 5.01 4.42
CA GLU A 194 -19.36 4.51 4.64
C GLU A 194 -19.76 3.38 3.68
N LYS A 195 -19.15 3.33 2.49
CA LYS A 195 -19.42 2.30 1.47
C LYS A 195 -18.72 0.96 1.73
N VAL A 196 -17.78 0.91 2.66
CA VAL A 196 -17.06 -0.34 2.95
C VAL A 196 -18.05 -1.41 3.42
N CYS A 197 -18.09 -2.54 2.72
CA CYS A 197 -18.98 -3.67 3.00
C CYS A 197 -18.23 -4.99 3.20
N ARG A 198 -16.91 -5.00 3.02
CA ARG A 198 -16.06 -6.17 3.27
C ARG A 198 -15.09 -5.89 4.42
N PRO A 199 -14.66 -6.92 5.15
CA PRO A 199 -13.69 -6.78 6.23
C PRO A 199 -12.48 -5.95 5.83
N LEU A 200 -12.18 -4.88 6.60
CA LEU A 200 -11.12 -3.91 6.30
C LEU A 200 -10.28 -3.60 7.52
N SER A 201 -8.97 -3.82 7.42
CA SER A 201 -7.99 -3.39 8.41
C SER A 201 -7.15 -2.25 7.84
N VAL A 202 -6.95 -1.19 8.63
CA VAL A 202 -6.22 0.02 8.23
C VAL A 202 -5.09 0.31 9.21
N ALA A 203 -3.89 0.57 8.69
CA ALA A 203 -2.71 0.98 9.44
C ALA A 203 -2.32 2.41 9.05
N ILE A 204 -2.42 3.38 9.96
CA ILE A 204 -2.13 4.80 9.70
C ILE A 204 -1.19 5.34 10.77
N GLY A 205 -0.24 6.18 10.37
CA GLY A 205 0.62 6.91 11.31
C GLY A 205 -0.05 8.19 11.84
N ASP A 206 0.22 8.56 13.08
CA ASP A 206 -0.30 9.81 13.66
C ASP A 206 0.43 11.06 13.17
N VAL A 207 1.61 10.89 12.55
CA VAL A 207 2.36 11.98 11.88
C VAL A 207 2.35 11.82 10.35
N ASP A 208 1.35 11.10 9.81
CA ASP A 208 1.11 11.00 8.37
C ASP A 208 0.66 12.36 7.82
N MET A 209 1.43 12.88 6.84
CA MET A 209 1.14 14.20 6.26
C MET A 209 0.08 14.16 5.14
N VAL A 210 -0.28 12.98 4.66
CA VAL A 210 -1.32 12.79 3.61
C VAL A 210 -2.69 12.76 4.26
N ILE A 211 -2.81 12.06 5.41
CA ILE A 211 -4.02 12.01 6.23
C ILE A 211 -3.66 12.55 7.60
N GLY A 212 -4.02 13.80 7.88
CA GLY A 212 -3.76 14.43 9.18
C GLY A 212 -4.46 13.70 10.33
N ILE A 213 -3.89 13.80 11.54
CA ILE A 213 -4.38 13.09 12.73
C ILE A 213 -5.87 13.34 13.04
N GLU A 214 -6.41 14.51 12.71
CA GLU A 214 -7.84 14.80 12.90
C GLU A 214 -8.72 13.96 11.97
N ASP A 215 -8.29 13.78 10.70
CA ASP A 215 -9.02 12.93 9.76
C ASP A 215 -8.84 11.44 10.13
N VAL A 216 -7.68 11.04 10.62
CA VAL A 216 -7.44 9.67 11.16
C VAL A 216 -8.45 9.36 12.27
N ARG A 217 -8.63 10.26 13.23
CA ARG A 217 -9.58 10.08 14.35
C ARG A 217 -11.04 10.01 13.87
N LYS A 218 -11.41 10.78 12.86
CA LYS A 218 -12.76 10.71 12.26
C LYS A 218 -12.98 9.36 11.59
N ILE A 219 -11.98 8.86 10.83
CA ILE A 219 -12.02 7.55 10.19
C ILE A 219 -12.15 6.45 11.25
N GLU A 220 -11.30 6.47 12.28
CA GLU A 220 -11.33 5.52 13.39
C GLU A 220 -12.72 5.50 14.08
N GLY A 221 -13.26 6.67 14.41
CA GLY A 221 -14.57 6.80 15.04
C GLY A 221 -15.71 6.28 14.15
N LEU A 222 -15.70 6.60 12.86
CA LEU A 222 -16.69 6.14 11.91
C LEU A 222 -16.64 4.61 11.78
N MET A 223 -15.46 4.05 11.55
CA MET A 223 -15.30 2.61 11.34
C MET A 223 -15.62 1.80 12.60
N ALA A 224 -15.22 2.27 13.78
CA ALA A 224 -15.58 1.64 15.05
C ALA A 224 -17.10 1.66 15.34
N GLY A 225 -17.80 2.67 14.83
CA GLY A 225 -19.26 2.79 14.94
C GLY A 225 -20.02 1.79 14.04
N ARG A 226 -19.41 1.28 12.98
CA ARG A 226 -20.02 0.35 12.05
C ARG A 226 -20.12 -1.05 12.67
N LYS A 227 -21.33 -1.63 12.72
CA LYS A 227 -21.60 -2.98 13.24
C LYS A 227 -21.96 -3.97 12.12
N ASP A 228 -22.12 -3.48 10.92
CA ASP A 228 -22.49 -4.22 9.72
C ASP A 228 -21.26 -4.81 8.99
N VAL A 229 -20.06 -4.33 9.31
CA VAL A 229 -18.79 -4.78 8.72
C VAL A 229 -17.71 -4.91 9.78
N GLU A 230 -16.91 -5.97 9.70
CA GLU A 230 -15.73 -6.11 10.52
C GLU A 230 -14.66 -5.12 10.05
N SER A 231 -14.15 -4.30 10.95
CA SER A 231 -13.11 -3.34 10.64
C SER A 231 -12.22 -3.03 11.83
N GLU A 232 -10.97 -2.67 11.56
CA GLU A 232 -10.07 -2.07 12.53
C GLU A 232 -9.27 -0.93 11.90
N VAL A 233 -9.01 0.10 12.68
CA VAL A 233 -8.07 1.17 12.34
C VAL A 233 -7.03 1.21 13.45
N ARG A 234 -5.77 0.90 13.13
CA ARG A 234 -4.64 1.03 14.08
C ARG A 234 -3.84 2.27 13.76
N VAL A 235 -3.68 3.11 14.77
CA VAL A 235 -2.87 4.33 14.70
C VAL A 235 -1.49 4.03 15.28
N TYR A 236 -0.45 4.25 14.50
CA TYR A 236 0.94 3.99 14.87
C TYR A 236 1.61 5.30 15.29
N GLU A 237 2.03 5.35 16.55
CA GLU A 237 2.66 6.53 17.14
C GLU A 237 4.01 6.84 16.46
N GLY A 238 4.19 8.10 16.06
CA GLY A 238 5.39 8.59 15.38
C GLY A 238 5.58 8.05 13.95
N ALA A 239 4.66 7.21 13.45
CA ALA A 239 4.78 6.64 12.12
C ALA A 239 4.41 7.67 11.04
N LYS A 240 5.25 7.71 9.98
CA LYS A 240 5.13 8.63 8.86
C LYS A 240 4.44 7.96 7.68
N HIS A 241 4.01 8.75 6.70
CA HIS A 241 3.51 8.19 5.44
C HIS A 241 4.56 7.28 4.78
N GLY A 242 4.16 6.08 4.38
CA GLY A 242 5.06 5.09 3.77
C GLY A 242 5.78 4.17 4.75
N PHE A 243 5.55 4.28 6.06
CA PHE A 243 6.25 3.52 7.09
C PHE A 243 6.20 2.00 6.89
N ALA A 244 5.07 1.47 6.42
CA ALA A 244 4.91 0.02 6.25
C ALA A 244 5.76 -0.58 5.12
N VAL A 245 6.22 0.24 4.17
CA VAL A 245 7.01 -0.21 3.00
C VAL A 245 8.45 0.28 3.06
N ARG A 246 8.67 1.51 3.52
CA ARG A 246 9.93 2.24 3.37
C ARG A 246 10.52 2.74 4.69
N ALA A 247 10.27 2.03 5.79
CA ALA A 247 10.89 2.37 7.07
C ALA A 247 12.42 2.42 6.96
N ASP A 248 13.02 3.47 7.49
CA ASP A 248 14.48 3.57 7.61
C ASP A 248 14.94 2.65 8.75
N PRO A 249 15.82 1.67 8.50
CA PRO A 249 16.29 0.74 9.54
C PRO A 249 17.08 1.43 10.65
N ARG A 250 17.52 2.68 10.45
CA ARG A 250 18.18 3.51 11.47
C ARG A 250 17.17 4.20 12.40
N ASP A 251 15.90 4.21 12.04
CA ASP A 251 14.79 4.72 12.85
C ASP A 251 14.04 3.52 13.46
N GLU A 252 14.37 3.20 14.73
CA GLU A 252 13.77 2.06 15.42
C GLU A 252 12.25 2.17 15.56
N GLY A 253 11.71 3.38 15.71
CA GLY A 253 10.28 3.64 15.80
C GLY A 253 9.57 3.27 14.49
N GLN A 254 10.07 3.76 13.35
CA GLN A 254 9.53 3.44 12.04
C GLN A 254 9.64 1.94 11.73
N THR A 255 10.77 1.33 12.06
CA THR A 255 11.00 -0.10 11.86
C THR A 255 10.03 -0.94 12.68
N ARG A 256 9.80 -0.58 13.94
CA ARG A 256 8.82 -1.25 14.80
C ARG A 256 7.41 -1.14 14.22
N SER A 257 6.99 0.06 13.84
CA SER A 257 5.69 0.29 13.22
C SER A 257 5.50 -0.50 11.92
N ALA A 258 6.56 -0.62 11.10
CA ALA A 258 6.52 -1.44 9.88
C ALA A 258 6.28 -2.93 10.20
N VAL A 259 7.05 -3.49 11.15
CA VAL A 259 6.90 -4.89 11.58
C VAL A 259 5.53 -5.15 12.19
N GLU A 260 5.05 -4.24 13.05
CA GLU A 260 3.74 -4.38 13.68
C GLU A 260 2.58 -4.25 12.68
N SER A 261 2.70 -3.38 11.67
CA SER A 261 1.68 -3.27 10.62
C SER A 261 1.65 -4.50 9.69
N GLN A 262 2.80 -5.12 9.45
CA GLN A 262 2.85 -6.39 8.74
C GLN A 262 2.17 -7.50 9.56
N ARG A 263 2.46 -7.59 10.87
CA ARG A 263 1.78 -8.54 11.76
C ARG A 263 0.26 -8.30 11.77
N GLN A 264 -0.18 -7.04 11.84
CA GLN A 264 -1.60 -6.67 11.72
C GLN A 264 -2.22 -7.24 10.44
N SER A 265 -1.53 -7.10 9.30
CA SER A 265 -2.03 -7.63 8.03
C SER A 265 -2.15 -9.15 8.02
N LEU A 266 -1.16 -9.86 8.56
CA LEU A 266 -1.16 -11.32 8.65
C LEU A 266 -2.28 -11.83 9.59
N GLU A 267 -2.45 -11.21 10.76
CA GLU A 267 -3.54 -11.50 11.69
C GLU A 267 -4.90 -11.29 11.03
N TRP A 268 -5.04 -10.21 10.26
CA TRP A 268 -6.28 -9.89 9.56
C TRP A 268 -6.61 -10.90 8.47
N PHE A 269 -5.66 -11.20 7.61
CA PHE A 269 -5.87 -12.20 6.57
C PHE A 269 -6.06 -13.61 7.13
N GLY A 270 -5.42 -13.95 8.24
CA GLY A 270 -5.65 -15.19 8.97
C GLY A 270 -7.12 -15.36 9.41
N ARG A 271 -7.79 -14.28 9.79
CA ARG A 271 -9.20 -14.29 10.20
C ARG A 271 -10.18 -14.35 9.02
N PHE A 272 -9.86 -13.68 7.92
CA PHE A 272 -10.86 -13.39 6.88
C PHE A 272 -10.55 -13.96 5.50
N VAL A 273 -9.33 -14.45 5.26
CA VAL A 273 -8.89 -14.97 3.96
C VAL A 273 -8.49 -16.45 4.08
N ALA A 274 -7.73 -16.80 5.12
CA ALA A 274 -7.26 -18.17 5.29
C ALA A 274 -8.43 -19.19 5.36
N GLY A 275 -8.33 -20.26 4.56
CA GLY A 275 -9.28 -21.36 4.54
C GLY A 275 -10.69 -21.04 4.03
N LYS A 276 -10.94 -19.84 3.46
CA LYS A 276 -12.26 -19.48 2.91
C LYS A 276 -12.52 -19.98 1.49
N GLY A 277 -11.49 -20.39 0.78
CA GLY A 277 -11.63 -20.93 -0.56
C GLY A 277 -12.22 -22.34 -0.54
N GLY A 278 -13.52 -22.48 -0.69
CA GLY A 278 -14.16 -23.81 -0.77
C GLY A 278 -15.61 -23.88 -0.23
N LYS A 279 -16.11 -22.79 0.30
CA LYS A 279 -17.55 -22.71 0.62
C LYS A 279 -18.27 -22.01 -0.54
N LYS A 280 -18.66 -22.81 -1.54
CA LYS A 280 -19.76 -22.49 -2.45
C LYS A 280 -21.08 -22.89 -1.82
#